data_14d85da65baf61d8f6d02c1b268b839f
#
_entry.id   14d85da65baf61d8f6d02c1b268b839f
#
_cell.length_a   1.000
_cell.length_b   1.000
_cell.length_c   1.000
_cell.angle_alpha   90.00
_cell.angle_beta   90.00
_cell.angle_gamma   90.00
#
_symmetry.space_group_name_H-M   'P 1'
#
loop_
_entity.id
_entity.type
_entity.pdbx_description
1 polymer ?
#
loop_
_entity_poly.entity_id
_entity_poly.type
_entity_poly.pdbx_seq_one_letter_code
_entity_poly.pdbx_strand_id
1 'polypeptide(L)'
;CRSHTMECLNGKPISMQGLPLSPNQTVGDLLTPVALQQRVKPYYSAEQTPVLYDLTGGKLETMTLPDLFTAACAEGKDFDPILSDLMEEMMQQFCQFWSSILVMYPIEQLYLYRPDFTLPHWQEIYRYAKQYMKPELAAKLSCGDLTEKCQYAGGVFYALDGGIFKLCTAEEQKTSE
;
A
#
# COMPACT_ATOMS: atom_id res chain seq x y z
N CYS A 1 -11.74 2.98 5.21
CA CYS A 1 -10.65 3.24 4.27
C CYS A 1 -10.49 2.03 3.36
N ARG A 2 -10.72 2.17 2.06
CA ARG A 2 -10.53 1.05 1.13
C ARG A 2 -9.11 1.14 0.61
N SER A 3 -8.20 0.32 1.13
CA SER A 3 -6.87 0.16 0.56
C SER A 3 -7.00 -0.63 -0.75
N HIS A 4 -7.13 0.07 -1.85
CA HIS A 4 -7.12 -0.56 -3.16
C HIS A 4 -5.73 -0.38 -3.76
N THR A 5 -4.91 -1.43 -3.68
CA THR A 5 -3.82 -1.55 -4.64
C THR A 5 -4.48 -1.99 -5.94
N MET A 6 -4.59 -1.07 -6.89
CA MET A 6 -5.22 -1.38 -8.17
C MET A 6 -4.14 -1.56 -9.23
N GLU A 7 -4.13 -2.72 -9.85
CA GLU A 7 -3.40 -2.99 -11.08
C GLU A 7 -4.40 -3.00 -12.23
N CYS A 8 -4.04 -2.38 -13.34
CA CYS A 8 -4.82 -2.46 -14.58
C CYS A 8 -4.20 -3.51 -15.49
N LEU A 9 -4.72 -4.72 -15.48
CA LEU A 9 -4.44 -5.73 -16.50
C LEU A 9 -5.49 -5.60 -17.60
N ASN A 10 -5.06 -5.32 -18.82
CA ASN A 10 -5.96 -5.09 -19.96
C ASN A 10 -7.02 -4.00 -19.69
N GLY A 11 -6.63 -2.93 -19.00
CA GLY A 11 -7.51 -1.79 -18.69
C GLY A 11 -8.56 -2.05 -17.60
N LYS A 12 -8.52 -3.20 -16.90
CA LYS A 12 -9.44 -3.47 -15.80
C LYS A 12 -8.71 -3.42 -14.46
N PRO A 13 -9.21 -2.69 -13.45
CA PRO A 13 -8.64 -2.69 -12.14
C PRO A 13 -8.83 -4.06 -11.46
N ILE A 14 -7.76 -4.56 -10.85
CA ILE A 14 -7.78 -5.82 -10.09
C ILE A 14 -7.57 -5.50 -8.61
N SER A 15 -8.41 -6.09 -7.76
CA SER A 15 -8.19 -6.03 -6.32
C SER A 15 -7.07 -6.99 -5.93
N MET A 16 -6.02 -6.44 -5.30
CA MET A 16 -4.87 -7.22 -4.83
C MET A 16 -5.12 -7.88 -3.45
N GLN A 17 -6.22 -7.55 -2.77
CA GLN A 17 -6.48 -8.03 -1.40
C GLN A 17 -6.54 -9.54 -1.27
N GLY A 18 -7.05 -10.23 -2.29
CA GLY A 18 -7.16 -11.69 -2.32
C GLY A 18 -5.89 -12.40 -2.78
N LEU A 19 -4.84 -11.68 -3.17
CA LEU A 19 -3.61 -12.33 -3.63
C LEU A 19 -2.86 -12.99 -2.47
N PRO A 20 -2.39 -14.24 -2.65
CA PRO A 20 -1.67 -14.94 -1.61
C PRO A 20 -0.29 -14.32 -1.39
N LEU A 21 0.07 -14.08 -0.14
CA LEU A 21 1.41 -13.73 0.32
C LEU A 21 2.15 -15.00 0.77
N SER A 22 1.41 -15.92 1.34
CA SER A 22 1.89 -17.25 1.76
C SER A 22 0.73 -18.23 1.63
N PRO A 23 0.94 -19.55 1.84
CA PRO A 23 -0.13 -20.56 1.73
C PRO A 23 -1.38 -20.27 2.56
N ASN A 24 -1.23 -19.54 3.67
CA ASN A 24 -2.30 -19.27 4.62
C ASN A 24 -2.58 -17.77 4.84
N GLN A 25 -2.05 -16.90 3.98
CA GLN A 25 -2.14 -15.45 4.18
C GLN A 25 -2.27 -14.70 2.86
N THR A 26 -3.17 -13.74 2.82
CA THR A 26 -3.38 -12.85 1.67
C THR A 26 -2.86 -11.44 1.95
N VAL A 27 -2.76 -10.60 0.92
CA VAL A 27 -2.46 -9.18 1.06
C VAL A 27 -3.46 -8.48 2.00
N GLY A 28 -4.74 -8.87 1.92
CA GLY A 28 -5.78 -8.33 2.79
C GLY A 28 -5.57 -8.63 4.27
N ASP A 29 -4.98 -9.79 4.58
CA ASP A 29 -4.67 -10.19 5.96
C ASP A 29 -3.53 -9.38 6.60
N LEU A 30 -2.79 -8.62 5.79
CA LEU A 30 -1.76 -7.71 6.29
C LEU A 30 -2.24 -6.26 6.37
N LEU A 31 -3.08 -5.82 5.45
CA LEU A 31 -3.36 -4.40 5.21
C LEU A 31 -4.72 -3.92 5.68
N THR A 32 -5.65 -4.82 5.97
CA THR A 32 -6.96 -4.37 6.47
C THR A 32 -6.83 -3.82 7.89
N PRO A 33 -7.55 -2.74 8.23
CA PRO A 33 -7.52 -2.18 9.59
C PRO A 33 -7.79 -3.24 10.66
N VAL A 34 -8.72 -4.15 10.41
CA VAL A 34 -9.06 -5.24 11.34
C VAL A 34 -7.89 -6.20 11.54
N ALA A 35 -7.20 -6.58 10.47
CA ALA A 35 -6.04 -7.48 10.55
C ALA A 35 -4.88 -6.82 11.33
N LEU A 36 -4.61 -5.54 11.06
CA LEU A 36 -3.60 -4.77 11.80
C LEU A 36 -3.92 -4.67 13.28
N GLN A 37 -5.17 -4.35 13.61
CA GLN A 37 -5.64 -4.28 15.00
C GLN A 37 -5.51 -5.62 15.72
N GLN A 38 -5.86 -6.73 15.06
CA GLN A 38 -5.71 -8.06 15.63
C GLN A 38 -4.25 -8.42 15.92
N ARG A 39 -3.31 -8.02 15.06
CA ARG A 39 -1.87 -8.25 15.28
C ARG A 39 -1.31 -7.43 16.42
N VAL A 40 -1.74 -6.18 16.55
CA VAL A 40 -1.27 -5.26 17.59
C VAL A 40 -1.93 -5.53 18.94
N LYS A 41 -3.17 -6.03 18.95
CA LYS A 41 -3.99 -6.24 20.15
C LYS A 41 -3.27 -6.94 21.32
N PRO A 42 -2.45 -7.98 21.11
CA PRO A 42 -1.76 -8.66 22.23
C PRO A 42 -0.77 -7.76 22.98
N TYR A 43 -0.28 -6.71 22.33
CA TYR A 43 0.76 -5.80 22.85
C TYR A 43 0.21 -4.42 23.20
N TYR A 44 -1.05 -4.15 22.86
CA TYR A 44 -1.62 -2.82 22.99
C TYR A 44 -1.93 -2.46 24.44
N SER A 45 -1.07 -1.63 25.01
CA SER A 45 -1.25 -1.05 26.35
C SER A 45 -0.37 0.19 26.52
N ALA A 46 -0.69 1.03 27.50
CA ALA A 46 0.12 2.20 27.84
C ALA A 46 1.54 1.86 28.30
N GLU A 47 1.79 0.60 28.70
CA GLU A 47 3.11 0.16 29.17
C GLU A 47 3.95 -0.45 28.04
N GLN A 48 3.34 -1.25 27.15
CA GLN A 48 4.06 -1.96 26.10
C GLN A 48 4.18 -1.18 24.79
N THR A 49 3.15 -0.38 24.47
CA THR A 49 3.08 0.42 23.24
C THR A 49 2.63 1.85 23.57
N PRO A 50 3.40 2.58 24.40
CA PRO A 50 3.01 3.91 24.88
C PRO A 50 2.77 4.91 23.74
N VAL A 51 3.60 4.90 22.70
CA VAL A 51 3.49 5.83 21.58
C VAL A 51 2.20 5.59 20.80
N LEU A 52 1.92 4.33 20.45
CA LEU A 52 0.68 4.00 19.75
C LEU A 52 -0.55 4.25 20.63
N TYR A 53 -0.43 3.95 21.93
CA TYR A 53 -1.52 4.17 22.88
C TYR A 53 -1.90 5.65 22.97
N ASP A 54 -0.92 6.55 23.00
CA ASP A 54 -1.14 8.00 22.99
C ASP A 54 -1.71 8.49 21.66
N LEU A 55 -1.18 8.02 20.52
CA LEU A 55 -1.66 8.39 19.18
C LEU A 55 -3.14 8.03 18.98
N THR A 56 -3.57 6.90 19.53
CA THR A 56 -4.95 6.41 19.39
C THR A 56 -5.88 6.87 20.52
N GLY A 57 -5.36 7.62 21.50
CA GLY A 57 -6.11 8.03 22.67
C GLY A 57 -6.64 6.85 23.50
N GLY A 58 -5.88 5.75 23.56
CA GLY A 58 -6.23 4.54 24.29
C GLY A 58 -7.31 3.68 23.63
N LYS A 59 -7.61 3.91 22.34
CA LYS A 59 -8.66 3.20 21.59
C LYS A 59 -8.07 2.50 20.37
N LEU A 60 -7.82 1.20 20.48
CA LEU A 60 -7.24 0.42 19.38
C LEU A 60 -8.08 0.46 18.10
N GLU A 61 -9.39 0.62 18.22
CA GLU A 61 -10.33 0.66 17.09
C GLU A 61 -10.12 1.87 16.17
N THR A 62 -9.50 2.93 16.70
CA THR A 62 -9.19 4.15 15.93
C THR A 62 -7.85 4.07 15.22
N MET A 63 -7.03 3.05 15.51
CA MET A 63 -5.72 2.87 14.93
C MET A 63 -5.74 2.83 13.40
N THR A 64 -4.88 3.61 12.81
CA THR A 64 -4.62 3.63 11.37
C THR A 64 -3.25 3.05 11.04
N LEU A 65 -3.00 2.75 9.78
CA LEU A 65 -1.66 2.29 9.36
C LEU A 65 -0.60 3.40 9.53
N PRO A 66 -0.85 4.69 9.25
CA PRO A 66 0.07 5.78 9.59
C PRO A 66 0.44 5.83 11.08
N ASP A 67 -0.54 5.62 11.99
CA ASP A 67 -0.25 5.59 13.43
C ASP A 67 0.71 4.47 13.79
N LEU A 68 0.51 3.30 13.19
CA LEU A 68 1.39 2.16 13.37
C LEU A 68 2.81 2.44 12.84
N PHE A 69 2.93 3.05 11.65
CA PHE A 69 4.23 3.48 11.12
C PHE A 69 4.90 4.50 12.02
N THR A 70 4.15 5.49 12.48
CA THR A 70 4.68 6.52 13.38
C THR A 70 5.18 5.91 14.70
N ALA A 71 4.42 5.00 15.29
CA ALA A 71 4.81 4.35 16.55
C ALA A 71 5.96 3.36 16.39
N ALA A 72 6.03 2.66 15.24
CA ALA A 72 7.07 1.67 14.99
C ALA A 72 8.40 2.27 14.53
N CYS A 73 8.35 3.38 13.79
CA CYS A 73 9.49 3.94 13.06
C CYS A 73 9.84 5.36 13.50
N ALA A 74 9.47 5.77 14.72
CA ALA A 74 9.75 7.11 15.21
C ALA A 74 11.26 7.38 15.23
N GLU A 75 11.71 8.25 14.32
CA GLU A 75 13.07 8.74 14.30
C GLU A 75 13.37 9.51 15.61
N GLY A 76 14.07 8.87 16.51
CA GLY A 76 14.96 9.54 17.41
C GLY A 76 14.54 9.75 18.84
N LYS A 77 13.35 9.41 19.38
CA LYS A 77 13.14 9.52 20.83
C LYS A 77 12.17 8.52 21.46
N ASP A 78 10.99 8.36 20.89
CA ASP A 78 9.97 7.49 21.49
C ASP A 78 9.37 6.62 20.40
N PHE A 79 9.74 5.37 20.36
CA PHE A 79 9.14 4.37 19.49
C PHE A 79 8.79 3.14 20.31
N ASP A 80 7.86 2.35 19.83
CA ASP A 80 7.45 1.12 20.45
C ASP A 80 8.26 -0.05 19.86
N PRO A 81 9.27 -0.61 20.56
CA PRO A 81 10.16 -1.63 19.99
C PRO A 81 9.43 -2.86 19.47
N ILE A 82 8.37 -3.30 20.18
CA ILE A 82 7.55 -4.44 19.77
C ILE A 82 6.86 -4.16 18.44
N LEU A 83 6.41 -2.93 18.22
CA LEU A 83 5.77 -2.54 16.95
C LEU A 83 6.80 -2.38 15.82
N SER A 84 8.05 -2.03 16.15
CA SER A 84 9.13 -1.99 15.18
C SER A 84 9.42 -3.38 14.62
N ASP A 85 9.52 -4.40 15.50
CA ASP A 85 9.71 -5.79 15.07
C ASP A 85 8.54 -6.30 14.22
N LEU A 86 7.31 -5.99 14.63
CA LEU A 86 6.10 -6.33 13.89
C LEU A 86 6.06 -5.67 12.50
N MET A 87 6.43 -4.39 12.44
CA MET A 87 6.50 -3.63 11.20
C MET A 87 7.57 -4.19 10.27
N GLU A 88 8.73 -4.56 10.79
CA GLU A 88 9.81 -5.15 10.02
C GLU A 88 9.38 -6.47 9.38
N GLU A 89 8.72 -7.36 10.14
CA GLU A 89 8.15 -8.61 9.61
C GLU A 89 7.14 -8.35 8.49
N MET A 90 6.25 -7.41 8.69
CA MET A 90 5.24 -7.02 7.69
C MET A 90 5.90 -6.46 6.43
N MET A 91 6.86 -5.57 6.57
CA MET A 91 7.54 -4.94 5.45
C MET A 91 8.41 -5.93 4.67
N GLN A 92 9.01 -6.90 5.34
CA GLN A 92 9.70 -8.00 4.67
C GLN A 92 8.76 -8.79 3.76
N GLN A 93 7.56 -9.14 4.23
CA GLN A 93 6.54 -9.83 3.43
C GLN A 93 6.08 -8.97 2.24
N PHE A 94 5.89 -7.66 2.43
CA PHE A 94 5.57 -6.75 1.33
C PHE A 94 6.68 -6.65 0.30
N CYS A 95 7.91 -6.54 0.72
CA CYS A 95 9.07 -6.47 -0.19
C CYS A 95 9.18 -7.77 -1.03
N GLN A 96 8.91 -8.93 -0.43
CA GLN A 96 8.84 -10.20 -1.17
C GLN A 96 7.70 -10.19 -2.19
N PHE A 97 6.53 -9.71 -1.80
CA PHE A 97 5.37 -9.61 -2.67
C PHE A 97 5.61 -8.65 -3.84
N TRP A 98 6.11 -7.44 -3.59
CA TRP A 98 6.46 -6.49 -4.65
C TRP A 98 7.54 -7.03 -5.58
N SER A 99 8.54 -7.71 -5.03
CA SER A 99 9.57 -8.38 -5.83
C SER A 99 8.97 -9.42 -6.75
N SER A 100 8.02 -10.21 -6.26
CA SER A 100 7.33 -11.23 -7.05
C SER A 100 6.52 -10.62 -8.19
N ILE A 101 5.79 -9.54 -7.93
CA ILE A 101 5.05 -8.79 -8.96
C ILE A 101 6.00 -8.26 -10.04
N LEU A 102 7.08 -7.59 -9.62
CA LEU A 102 8.05 -6.99 -10.55
C LEU A 102 8.82 -8.01 -11.39
N VAL A 103 8.91 -9.25 -10.92
CA VAL A 103 9.53 -10.36 -11.67
C VAL A 103 8.53 -11.04 -12.60
N MET A 104 7.29 -11.26 -12.14
CA MET A 104 6.28 -11.97 -12.92
C MET A 104 5.69 -11.14 -14.06
N TYR A 105 5.63 -9.84 -13.89
CA TYR A 105 5.06 -8.93 -14.88
C TYR A 105 6.13 -8.02 -15.47
N PRO A 106 6.09 -7.68 -16.76
CA PRO A 106 7.00 -6.75 -17.42
C PRO A 106 6.69 -5.29 -17.03
N ILE A 107 6.76 -5.01 -15.72
CA ILE A 107 6.47 -3.70 -15.15
C ILE A 107 7.76 -2.89 -15.11
N GLU A 108 7.76 -1.70 -15.69
CA GLU A 108 8.88 -0.77 -15.62
C GLU A 108 8.96 -0.08 -14.27
N GLN A 109 7.79 0.26 -13.69
CA GLN A 109 7.71 0.98 -12.42
C GLN A 109 6.44 0.61 -11.65
N LEU A 110 6.58 0.38 -10.35
CA LEU A 110 5.50 0.12 -9.41
C LEU A 110 5.28 1.36 -8.53
N TYR A 111 4.13 1.99 -8.69
CA TYR A 111 3.76 3.16 -7.89
C TYR A 111 3.01 2.73 -6.65
N LEU A 112 3.55 3.08 -5.50
CA LEU A 112 2.88 2.93 -4.21
C LEU A 112 2.25 4.27 -3.83
N TYR A 113 0.97 4.26 -3.54
CA TYR A 113 0.25 5.46 -3.16
C TYR A 113 -0.68 5.24 -1.97
N ARG A 114 -0.63 6.19 -1.07
CA ARG A 114 -1.55 6.25 0.05
C ARG A 114 -1.75 7.71 0.51
N PRO A 115 -3.00 8.23 0.51
CA PRO A 115 -3.25 9.66 0.73
C PRO A 115 -2.93 10.15 2.14
N ASP A 116 -2.94 9.26 3.12
CA ASP A 116 -2.69 9.53 4.53
C ASP A 116 -1.21 9.33 4.94
N PHE A 117 -0.33 8.95 3.99
CA PHE A 117 1.10 8.83 4.23
C PHE A 117 1.83 10.15 4.02
N THR A 118 2.75 10.42 4.93
CA THR A 118 3.66 11.57 4.87
C THR A 118 5.02 11.15 4.32
N LEU A 119 5.88 12.12 4.03
CA LEU A 119 7.24 11.87 3.54
C LEU A 119 8.05 10.91 4.45
N PRO A 120 8.06 11.04 5.78
CA PRO A 120 8.72 10.08 6.66
C PRO A 120 8.25 8.62 6.46
N HIS A 121 6.93 8.39 6.32
CA HIS A 121 6.40 7.04 6.07
C HIS A 121 6.94 6.45 4.77
N TRP A 122 7.03 7.26 3.71
CA TRP A 122 7.61 6.85 2.43
C TRP A 122 9.10 6.56 2.53
N GLN A 123 9.85 7.35 3.30
CA GLN A 123 11.28 7.12 3.54
C GLN A 123 11.52 5.78 4.23
N GLU A 124 10.68 5.41 5.20
CA GLU A 124 10.73 4.12 5.86
C GLU A 124 10.44 2.96 4.89
N ILE A 125 9.43 3.09 4.05
CA ILE A 125 9.14 2.08 3.01
C ILE A 125 10.37 1.90 2.08
N TYR A 126 11.01 2.98 1.64
CA TYR A 126 12.23 2.90 0.85
C TYR A 126 13.40 2.26 1.61
N ARG A 127 13.51 2.52 2.92
CA ARG A 127 14.52 1.88 3.77
C ARG A 127 14.34 0.37 3.76
N TYR A 128 13.13 -0.11 4.01
CA TYR A 128 12.80 -1.54 3.96
C TYR A 128 13.00 -2.14 2.55
N ALA A 129 12.59 -1.44 1.51
CA ALA A 129 12.79 -1.89 0.15
C ALA A 129 14.28 -2.07 -0.19
N LYS A 130 15.14 -1.15 0.22
CA LYS A 130 16.61 -1.26 0.06
C LYS A 130 17.20 -2.42 0.87
N GLN A 131 16.60 -2.75 2.00
CA GLN A 131 17.08 -3.82 2.88
C GLN A 131 16.65 -5.21 2.37
N TYR A 132 15.41 -5.36 1.87
CA TYR A 132 14.80 -6.65 1.59
C TYR A 132 14.57 -6.96 0.12
N MET A 133 14.80 -6.02 -0.79
CA MET A 133 14.66 -6.23 -2.23
C MET A 133 16.03 -6.16 -2.91
N LYS A 134 16.14 -6.83 -4.05
CA LYS A 134 17.30 -6.63 -4.93
C LYS A 134 17.34 -5.18 -5.41
N PRO A 135 18.54 -4.56 -5.51
CA PRO A 135 18.68 -3.14 -5.88
C PRO A 135 17.94 -2.76 -7.16
N GLU A 136 17.99 -3.62 -8.18
CA GLU A 136 17.33 -3.42 -9.46
C GLU A 136 15.79 -3.45 -9.36
N LEU A 137 15.23 -4.18 -8.40
CA LEU A 137 13.79 -4.21 -8.14
C LEU A 137 13.36 -3.05 -7.25
N ALA A 138 14.16 -2.74 -6.23
CA ALA A 138 13.90 -1.58 -5.35
C ALA A 138 13.90 -0.27 -6.15
N ALA A 139 14.77 -0.14 -7.16
CA ALA A 139 14.82 1.02 -8.05
C ALA A 139 13.56 1.22 -8.91
N LYS A 140 12.74 0.18 -9.07
CA LYS A 140 11.44 0.25 -9.76
C LYS A 140 10.29 0.70 -8.86
N LEU A 141 10.49 0.83 -7.56
CA LEU A 141 9.47 1.38 -6.67
C LEU A 141 9.45 2.90 -6.74
N SER A 142 8.28 3.46 -6.91
CA SER A 142 8.00 4.88 -6.73
C SER A 142 6.96 5.05 -5.67
N CYS A 143 7.29 5.81 -4.64
CA CYS A 143 6.33 6.22 -3.62
C CYS A 143 5.91 7.65 -3.96
N GLY A 144 4.64 7.85 -4.25
CA GLY A 144 4.17 9.12 -4.78
C GLY A 144 3.50 9.98 -3.73
N ASP A 145 3.89 11.25 -3.67
CA ASP A 145 3.04 12.33 -3.20
C ASP A 145 2.08 12.69 -4.36
N LEU A 146 1.17 11.78 -4.67
CA LEU A 146 0.08 12.07 -5.58
C LEU A 146 -0.91 12.95 -4.83
N THR A 147 -0.87 14.23 -5.08
CA THR A 147 -1.87 15.16 -4.55
C THR A 147 -3.27 14.69 -4.98
N GLU A 148 -4.30 14.99 -4.20
CA GLU A 148 -5.70 14.68 -4.55
C GLU A 148 -6.04 15.10 -5.98
N LYS A 149 -5.47 16.21 -6.47
CA LYS A 149 -5.63 16.68 -7.85
C LYS A 149 -5.16 15.67 -8.89
N CYS A 150 -4.06 14.94 -8.64
CA CYS A 150 -3.58 13.91 -9.56
C CYS A 150 -4.49 12.68 -9.59
N GLN A 151 -5.17 12.36 -8.49
CA GLN A 151 -6.17 11.28 -8.45
C GLN A 151 -7.38 11.62 -9.32
N TYR A 152 -7.91 12.83 -9.18
CA TYR A 152 -9.02 13.30 -10.02
C TYR A 152 -8.63 13.38 -11.49
N ALA A 153 -7.45 13.92 -11.78
CA ALA A 153 -6.93 13.98 -13.15
C ALA A 153 -6.80 12.57 -13.76
N GLY A 154 -6.20 11.61 -13.04
CA GLY A 154 -6.09 10.23 -13.51
C GLY A 154 -7.45 9.58 -13.76
N GLY A 155 -8.42 9.80 -12.89
CA GLY A 155 -9.80 9.33 -13.06
C GLY A 155 -10.48 9.94 -14.28
N VAL A 156 -10.27 11.23 -14.53
CA VAL A 156 -10.79 11.94 -15.69
C VAL A 156 -10.15 11.42 -16.98
N PHE A 157 -8.82 11.27 -17.01
CA PHE A 157 -8.12 10.70 -18.17
C PHE A 157 -8.59 9.28 -18.47
N TYR A 158 -8.73 8.43 -17.46
CA TYR A 158 -9.25 7.08 -17.63
C TYR A 158 -10.69 7.06 -18.18
N ALA A 159 -11.55 7.94 -17.67
CA ALA A 159 -12.93 8.06 -18.15
C ALA A 159 -13.00 8.58 -19.59
N LEU A 160 -12.13 9.53 -19.96
CA LEU A 160 -12.04 10.06 -21.32
C LEU A 160 -11.50 9.01 -22.29
N ASP A 161 -10.45 8.29 -21.91
CA ASP A 161 -9.86 7.23 -22.73
C ASP A 161 -10.89 6.11 -23.00
N GLY A 162 -11.58 5.64 -21.97
CA GLY A 162 -12.67 4.67 -22.10
C GLY A 162 -13.86 5.18 -22.91
N GLY A 163 -14.14 6.49 -22.86
CA GLY A 163 -15.18 7.15 -23.65
C GLY A 163 -14.80 7.26 -25.14
N ILE A 164 -13.57 7.66 -25.42
CA ILE A 164 -13.03 7.76 -26.78
C ILE A 164 -13.00 6.37 -27.44
N PHE A 165 -12.54 5.35 -26.73
CA PHE A 165 -12.50 3.99 -27.25
C PHE A 165 -13.90 3.48 -27.64
N LYS A 166 -14.92 3.73 -26.82
CA LYS A 166 -16.32 3.38 -27.14
C LYS A 166 -16.86 4.11 -28.32
N LEU A 167 -16.51 5.37 -28.53
CA LEU A 167 -16.92 6.16 -29.69
C LEU A 167 -16.28 5.62 -30.97
N CYS A 168 -15.00 5.31 -30.97
CA CYS A 168 -14.30 4.74 -32.12
C CYS A 168 -14.87 3.38 -32.53
N THR A 169 -15.13 2.49 -31.57
CA THR A 169 -15.69 1.16 -31.86
C THR A 169 -17.16 1.22 -32.35
N ALA A 170 -17.93 2.25 -31.96
CA ALA A 170 -19.29 2.44 -32.40
C ALA A 170 -19.36 2.97 -33.84
N GLU A 171 -18.35 3.70 -34.32
CA GLU A 171 -18.26 4.17 -35.70
C GLU A 171 -17.86 3.05 -36.68
N GLU A 172 -16.97 2.15 -36.27
CA GLU A 172 -16.59 0.98 -37.09
C GLU A 172 -17.76 0.03 -37.34
N GLN A 173 -18.68 -0.10 -36.38
CA GLN A 173 -19.88 -0.94 -36.54
C GLN A 173 -20.93 -0.32 -37.51
N LYS A 174 -20.98 1.01 -37.65
CA LYS A 174 -21.90 1.69 -38.57
C LYS A 174 -21.43 1.73 -40.02
N THR A 175 -20.14 1.53 -40.27
CA THR A 175 -19.57 1.48 -41.62
C THR A 175 -19.55 0.07 -42.20
N SER A 176 -20.03 -0.93 -41.48
CA SER A 176 -20.07 -2.34 -41.89
C SER A 176 -21.50 -2.82 -42.23
N GLU A 177 -22.51 -1.94 -42.21
CA GLU A 177 -23.87 -2.16 -42.73
C GLU A 177 -24.06 -1.41 -44.06
#